data_86cbb2e209c453df4f306c7bf9f02320
#
_entry.id   86cbb2e209c453df4f306c7bf9f02320
#
_cell.length_a   1.000
_cell.length_b   1.000
_cell.length_c   1.000
_cell.angle_alpha   90.00
_cell.angle_beta   90.00
_cell.angle_gamma   90.00
#
_symmetry.space_group_name_H-M   'P 1'
#
loop_
_entity.id
_entity.type
_entity.pdbx_description
1 polymer ?
#
loop_
_entity_poly.entity_id
_entity_poly.type
_entity_poly.pdbx_seq_one_letter_code
_entity_poly.pdbx_strand_id
1 'polypeptide(L)'
;KEYRRQRQMCIRDSTETPYANIRRLLDEYNLKDEETLFVEIGLGNIVPHLAAQNIAIKKSFVKQKYRDLVSKVLGESRKDNIAIKGSEGLVLKYARCCRPIPGDNIVGLTSSGNGFVVHRSVCRNIKKSKSKKLFIEWSNEVSGEYQTQIRVYSEKQRGVLANVAGVISRLSCNIENVKFDEVQNPYASFVFTIEVRNRKHLADLIKELKKLKNINKVMRTVG
;
A
#
# COMPACT_ATOMS: atom_id res chain seq x y z
N LYS A 1 -23.90 23.01 -12.66
CA LYS A 1 -23.44 23.16 -14.07
C LYS A 1 -21.98 23.69 -14.15
N GLU A 2 -21.58 24.61 -13.29
CA GLU A 2 -20.23 25.23 -13.27
C GLU A 2 -19.13 24.25 -12.84
N TYR A 3 -19.37 23.44 -11.84
CA TYR A 3 -18.46 22.41 -11.34
C TYR A 3 -18.16 21.31 -12.38
N ARG A 4 -19.11 21.06 -13.28
CA ARG A 4 -19.01 20.11 -14.39
C ARG A 4 -18.09 20.64 -15.50
N ARG A 5 -18.16 21.95 -15.80
CA ARG A 5 -17.29 22.62 -16.79
C ARG A 5 -15.84 22.72 -16.33
N GLN A 6 -15.60 22.96 -15.06
CA GLN A 6 -14.25 23.10 -14.50
C GLN A 6 -13.47 21.79 -14.54
N ARG A 7 -14.12 20.65 -14.30
CA ARG A 7 -13.48 19.33 -14.40
C ARG A 7 -13.24 18.89 -15.85
N GLN A 8 -14.10 19.26 -16.78
CA GLN A 8 -13.87 19.04 -18.22
C GLN A 8 -12.69 19.87 -18.74
N MET A 9 -12.50 21.10 -18.25
CA MET A 9 -11.36 21.93 -18.60
C MET A 9 -10.03 21.32 -18.15
N CYS A 10 -9.92 20.81 -16.91
CA CYS A 10 -8.69 20.22 -16.41
C CYS A 10 -8.19 19.01 -17.22
N ILE A 11 -9.08 18.24 -17.83
CA ILE A 11 -8.71 17.08 -18.66
C ILE A 11 -8.36 17.54 -20.09
N ARG A 12 -9.06 18.54 -20.62
CA ARG A 12 -8.85 19.07 -21.97
C ARG A 12 -7.56 19.87 -22.11
N ASP A 13 -7.20 20.63 -21.07
CA ASP A 13 -5.99 21.48 -21.08
C ASP A 13 -4.70 20.69 -20.78
N SER A 14 -4.81 19.48 -20.25
CA SER A 14 -3.63 18.67 -19.92
C SER A 14 -3.21 17.69 -21.01
N THR A 15 -3.96 17.57 -22.12
CA THR A 15 -3.64 16.55 -23.13
C THR A 15 -3.96 17.04 -24.56
N GLU A 16 -2.97 17.29 -25.36
CA GLU A 16 -3.02 17.14 -26.81
C GLU A 16 -3.13 15.64 -27.15
N THR A 17 -4.26 15.01 -26.82
CA THR A 17 -4.37 13.55 -26.98
C THR A 17 -5.09 13.20 -28.27
N PRO A 18 -4.49 12.33 -29.10
CA PRO A 18 -5.17 11.78 -30.25
C PRO A 18 -6.43 10.99 -29.79
N TYR A 19 -7.54 11.20 -30.47
CA TYR A 19 -8.85 10.54 -30.25
C TYR A 19 -8.78 9.00 -30.06
N ALA A 20 -7.75 8.37 -30.66
CA ALA A 20 -7.49 6.94 -30.52
C ALA A 20 -7.20 6.47 -29.06
N ASN A 21 -6.66 7.36 -28.22
CA ASN A 21 -6.35 7.00 -26.84
C ASN A 21 -7.60 7.05 -25.94
N ILE A 22 -8.55 7.93 -26.25
CA ILE A 22 -9.83 8.01 -25.52
C ILE A 22 -10.67 6.77 -25.82
N ARG A 23 -10.75 6.34 -27.09
CA ARG A 23 -11.44 5.09 -27.46
C ARG A 23 -10.91 3.88 -26.69
N ARG A 24 -9.59 3.75 -26.61
CA ARG A 24 -8.97 2.67 -25.84
C ARG A 24 -9.34 2.69 -24.36
N LEU A 25 -9.49 3.90 -23.79
CA LEU A 25 -9.94 4.06 -22.40
C LEU A 25 -11.41 3.67 -22.25
N LEU A 26 -12.26 4.03 -23.18
CA LEU A 26 -13.68 3.64 -23.21
C LEU A 26 -13.82 2.12 -23.26
N ASP A 27 -13.04 1.46 -24.12
CA ASP A 27 -13.01 -0.01 -24.21
C ASP A 27 -12.52 -0.66 -22.90
N GLU A 28 -11.48 -0.09 -22.28
CA GLU A 28 -10.89 -0.60 -21.03
C GLU A 28 -11.89 -0.55 -19.85
N TYR A 29 -12.71 0.52 -19.80
CA TYR A 29 -13.74 0.70 -18.76
C TYR A 29 -15.13 0.23 -19.19
N ASN A 30 -15.26 -0.34 -20.40
CA ASN A 30 -16.51 -0.83 -20.96
C ASN A 30 -17.60 0.26 -21.02
N LEU A 31 -17.19 1.47 -21.40
CA LEU A 31 -18.04 2.66 -21.52
C LEU A 31 -18.43 2.90 -22.99
N LYS A 32 -19.66 3.41 -23.19
CA LYS A 32 -20.22 3.60 -24.53
C LYS A 32 -19.70 4.86 -25.24
N ASP A 33 -19.45 5.91 -24.46
CA ASP A 33 -19.11 7.23 -25.00
C ASP A 33 -18.29 8.07 -23.99
N GLU A 34 -17.76 9.20 -24.47
CA GLU A 34 -16.97 10.13 -23.68
C GLU A 34 -17.79 10.81 -22.56
N GLU A 35 -19.09 11.04 -22.81
CA GLU A 35 -19.96 11.64 -21.79
C GLU A 35 -20.09 10.73 -20.58
N THR A 36 -20.28 9.44 -20.81
CA THR A 36 -20.31 8.44 -19.74
C THR A 36 -18.97 8.41 -18.99
N LEU A 37 -17.83 8.49 -19.68
CA LEU A 37 -16.54 8.57 -19.04
C LEU A 37 -16.43 9.81 -18.13
N PHE A 38 -16.87 10.98 -18.60
CA PHE A 38 -16.83 12.19 -17.77
C PHE A 38 -17.82 12.15 -16.61
N VAL A 39 -18.96 11.47 -16.77
CA VAL A 39 -19.91 11.22 -15.67
C VAL A 39 -19.28 10.32 -14.62
N GLU A 40 -18.67 9.21 -15.03
CA GLU A 40 -17.99 8.27 -14.12
C GLU A 40 -16.81 8.92 -13.38
N ILE A 41 -16.06 9.80 -14.06
CA ILE A 41 -15.04 10.63 -13.43
C ILE A 41 -15.67 11.62 -12.46
N GLY A 42 -16.80 12.24 -12.84
CA GLY A 42 -17.53 13.21 -12.01
C GLY A 42 -18.16 12.60 -10.76
N LEU A 43 -18.61 11.37 -10.84
CA LEU A 43 -19.14 10.57 -9.74
C LEU A 43 -18.03 10.00 -8.85
N GLY A 44 -16.76 10.07 -9.32
CA GLY A 44 -15.61 9.55 -8.59
C GLY A 44 -15.38 8.05 -8.80
N ASN A 45 -16.08 7.40 -9.71
CA ASN A 45 -15.90 5.98 -10.05
C ASN A 45 -14.61 5.76 -10.84
N ILE A 46 -14.15 6.77 -11.59
CA ILE A 46 -12.88 6.78 -12.31
C ILE A 46 -12.03 7.95 -11.81
N VAL A 47 -10.81 7.66 -11.41
CA VAL A 47 -9.86 8.67 -10.93
C VAL A 47 -9.32 9.48 -12.12
N PRO A 48 -9.50 10.82 -12.16
CA PRO A 48 -9.07 11.65 -13.29
C PRO A 48 -7.61 11.47 -13.68
N HIS A 49 -6.72 11.39 -12.69
CA HIS A 49 -5.28 11.26 -12.90
C HIS A 49 -4.90 9.90 -13.55
N LEU A 50 -5.59 8.82 -13.19
CA LEU A 50 -5.36 7.51 -13.82
C LEU A 50 -5.90 7.46 -15.24
N ALA A 51 -7.06 8.08 -15.49
CA ALA A 51 -7.59 8.24 -16.84
C ALA A 51 -6.59 9.03 -17.69
N ALA A 52 -6.07 10.14 -17.19
CA ALA A 52 -5.07 10.96 -17.86
C ALA A 52 -3.75 10.22 -18.11
N GLN A 53 -3.26 9.43 -17.16
CA GLN A 53 -2.05 8.60 -17.35
C GLN A 53 -2.25 7.52 -18.42
N ASN A 54 -3.39 6.86 -18.45
CA ASN A 54 -3.70 5.85 -19.47
C ASN A 54 -3.84 6.46 -20.87
N ILE A 55 -4.29 7.71 -20.97
CA ILE A 55 -4.34 8.48 -22.22
C ILE A 55 -2.93 8.92 -22.65
N ALA A 56 -2.07 9.31 -21.69
CA ALA A 56 -0.75 9.89 -21.95
C ALA A 56 0.37 8.88 -22.24
N ILE A 57 0.13 7.57 -22.26
CA ILE A 57 1.17 6.56 -22.53
C ILE A 57 1.58 6.58 -24.00
N LYS A 58 2.43 7.54 -24.38
CA LYS A 58 3.54 7.33 -25.31
C LYS A 58 4.84 7.30 -24.51
N LYS A 59 5.56 6.18 -24.67
CA LYS A 59 6.83 5.87 -24.05
C LYS A 59 7.81 7.03 -24.02
N SER A 60 8.47 7.18 -22.86
CA SER A 60 9.80 7.79 -22.66
C SER A 60 10.00 9.21 -23.20
N PHE A 61 10.01 10.17 -22.36
CA PHE A 61 10.74 11.44 -22.30
C PHE A 61 10.10 12.49 -21.38
N VAL A 62 8.89 12.28 -20.87
CA VAL A 62 8.15 13.29 -20.10
C VAL A 62 8.39 13.19 -18.57
N LYS A 63 9.12 12.16 -18.08
CA LYS A 63 9.29 11.94 -16.64
C LYS A 63 10.02 13.06 -15.87
N GLN A 64 10.85 13.85 -16.52
CA GLN A 64 11.64 14.86 -15.82
C GLN A 64 10.97 16.25 -15.81
N LYS A 65 10.40 16.67 -16.94
CA LYS A 65 9.81 18.01 -17.06
C LYS A 65 8.47 18.19 -16.30
N TYR A 66 7.73 17.09 -16.14
CA TYR A 66 6.44 17.12 -15.42
C TYR A 66 6.64 17.22 -13.90
N ARG A 67 7.70 16.62 -13.34
CA ARG A 67 8.04 16.72 -11.92
C ARG A 67 8.39 18.16 -11.51
N ASP A 68 9.07 18.90 -12.37
CA ASP A 68 9.48 20.28 -12.10
C ASP A 68 8.33 21.30 -12.24
N LEU A 69 7.32 21.00 -13.05
CA LEU A 69 6.14 21.85 -13.21
C LEU A 69 5.14 21.66 -12.06
N VAL A 70 4.92 20.43 -11.60
CA VAL A 70 4.01 20.13 -10.49
C VAL A 70 4.55 20.70 -9.17
N SER A 71 5.87 20.67 -8.95
CA SER A 71 6.50 21.26 -7.76
C SER A 71 6.42 22.79 -7.70
N LYS A 72 6.26 23.46 -8.85
CA LYS A 72 6.13 24.93 -8.93
C LYS A 72 4.70 25.46 -8.82
N VAL A 73 3.68 24.65 -9.10
CA VAL A 73 2.27 25.07 -9.13
C VAL A 73 1.55 24.72 -7.82
N LEU A 74 1.95 23.67 -7.14
CA LEU A 74 1.46 23.33 -5.81
C LEU A 74 2.43 23.93 -4.79
N GLY A 75 2.19 25.20 -4.42
CA GLY A 75 2.89 25.85 -3.33
C GLY A 75 3.01 24.93 -2.12
N GLU A 76 4.12 25.06 -1.38
CA GLU A 76 4.51 24.32 -0.19
C GLU A 76 3.35 24.06 0.80
N SER A 77 2.54 23.08 0.51
CA SER A 77 1.46 22.63 1.36
C SER A 77 1.76 21.20 1.79
N ARG A 78 2.21 21.11 3.04
CA ARG A 78 2.41 19.88 3.83
C ARG A 78 3.10 18.76 3.05
N LYS A 79 4.33 18.48 3.40
CA LYS A 79 5.03 17.21 3.11
C LYS A 79 4.27 16.06 3.80
N ASP A 80 3.13 15.69 3.24
CA ASP A 80 2.57 14.38 3.53
C ASP A 80 3.59 13.40 2.98
N ASN A 81 4.22 12.64 3.88
CA ASN A 81 5.21 11.63 3.52
C ASN A 81 4.55 10.57 2.66
N ILE A 82 4.59 10.76 1.35
CA ILE A 82 4.01 9.83 0.37
C ILE A 82 4.86 8.56 0.40
N ALA A 83 4.34 7.54 1.07
CA ALA A 83 5.04 6.28 1.29
C ALA A 83 5.24 5.47 0.00
N ILE A 84 4.48 5.76 -1.06
CA ILE A 84 4.51 5.02 -2.34
C ILE A 84 4.68 6.00 -3.49
N LYS A 85 5.68 5.73 -4.34
CA LYS A 85 5.98 6.57 -5.51
C LYS A 85 4.80 6.64 -6.48
N GLY A 86 4.44 7.85 -6.91
CA GLY A 86 3.38 8.07 -7.89
C GLY A 86 1.96 7.90 -7.37
N SER A 87 1.78 7.93 -6.04
CA SER A 87 0.46 7.83 -5.42
C SER A 87 -0.11 9.18 -4.95
N GLU A 88 0.48 10.28 -5.42
CA GLU A 88 0.03 11.62 -5.06
C GLU A 88 -1.46 11.80 -5.43
N GLY A 89 -2.26 12.16 -4.43
CA GLY A 89 -3.69 12.35 -4.59
C GLY A 89 -4.55 11.07 -4.65
N LEU A 90 -3.95 9.90 -4.41
CA LEU A 90 -4.67 8.63 -4.39
C LEU A 90 -4.89 8.14 -2.96
N VAL A 91 -6.06 7.57 -2.71
CA VAL A 91 -6.35 6.93 -1.42
C VAL A 91 -5.66 5.56 -1.37
N LEU A 92 -4.64 5.47 -0.52
CA LEU A 92 -3.91 4.22 -0.30
C LEU A 92 -4.43 3.51 0.94
N LYS A 93 -4.71 2.22 0.80
CA LYS A 93 -5.01 1.34 1.94
C LYS A 93 -4.02 0.18 1.96
N TYR A 94 -3.46 -0.10 3.12
CA TYR A 94 -2.60 -1.28 3.30
C TYR A 94 -3.45 -2.50 3.62
N ALA A 95 -3.22 -3.59 2.89
CA ALA A 95 -3.99 -4.82 3.02
C ALA A 95 -3.81 -5.45 4.41
N ARG A 96 -4.90 -5.65 5.14
CA ARG A 96 -4.88 -6.28 6.46
C ARG A 96 -4.42 -7.74 6.41
N CYS A 97 -4.63 -8.44 5.30
CA CYS A 97 -4.27 -9.86 5.15
C CYS A 97 -2.75 -10.11 5.14
N CYS A 98 -1.95 -9.20 4.60
CA CYS A 98 -0.50 -9.37 4.49
C CYS A 98 0.34 -8.24 5.09
N ARG A 99 -0.29 -7.14 5.50
CA ARG A 99 0.30 -6.00 6.22
C ARG A 99 1.67 -5.62 5.66
N PRO A 100 1.72 -5.01 4.46
CA PRO A 100 2.97 -4.61 3.82
C PRO A 100 3.67 -3.53 4.65
N ILE A 101 5.00 -3.62 4.73
CA ILE A 101 5.85 -2.63 5.40
C ILE A 101 6.95 -2.16 4.45
N PRO A 102 7.55 -0.98 4.66
CA PRO A 102 8.64 -0.49 3.84
C PRO A 102 9.78 -1.50 3.71
N GLY A 103 10.23 -1.70 2.46
CA GLY A 103 11.21 -2.71 2.09
C GLY A 103 10.61 -4.07 1.66
N ASP A 104 9.30 -4.27 1.74
CA ASP A 104 8.63 -5.40 1.09
C ASP A 104 8.45 -5.14 -0.42
N ASN A 105 8.49 -6.19 -1.23
CA ASN A 105 8.01 -6.11 -2.60
C ASN A 105 6.48 -6.01 -2.58
N ILE A 106 5.94 -4.96 -3.19
CA ILE A 106 4.52 -4.62 -3.12
C ILE A 106 3.85 -4.60 -4.50
N VAL A 107 2.54 -4.80 -4.48
CA VAL A 107 1.65 -4.73 -5.65
C VAL A 107 0.38 -4.01 -5.21
N GLY A 108 -0.08 -3.05 -6.01
CA GLY A 108 -1.37 -2.39 -5.84
C GLY A 108 -2.47 -3.18 -6.53
N LEU A 109 -3.61 -3.33 -5.88
CA LEU A 109 -4.86 -3.79 -6.49
C LEU A 109 -5.83 -2.62 -6.52
N THR A 110 -6.47 -2.40 -7.67
CA THR A 110 -7.55 -1.42 -7.76
C THR A 110 -8.73 -1.85 -6.90
N SER A 111 -9.26 -0.91 -6.13
CA SER A 111 -10.48 -1.10 -5.32
C SER A 111 -11.65 -0.38 -5.97
N SER A 112 -12.85 -0.93 -5.84
CA SER A 112 -14.10 -0.28 -6.26
C SER A 112 -14.32 0.96 -5.39
N GLY A 113 -13.82 2.12 -5.83
CA GLY A 113 -13.88 3.41 -5.12
C GLY A 113 -12.49 3.99 -4.93
N ASN A 114 -12.11 4.84 -5.82
CA ASN A 114 -11.02 5.83 -5.79
C ASN A 114 -9.73 5.48 -5.02
N GLY A 115 -9.25 4.24 -5.06
CA GLY A 115 -8.02 3.93 -4.34
C GLY A 115 -7.39 2.60 -4.71
N PHE A 116 -6.20 2.38 -4.13
CA PHE A 116 -5.48 1.13 -4.24
C PHE A 116 -5.36 0.45 -2.89
N VAL A 117 -5.47 -0.87 -2.91
CA VAL A 117 -5.08 -1.69 -1.78
C VAL A 117 -3.70 -2.26 -2.03
N VAL A 118 -2.75 -1.87 -1.20
CA VAL A 118 -1.35 -2.28 -1.29
C VAL A 118 -1.18 -3.64 -0.62
N HIS A 119 -0.68 -4.60 -1.36
CA HIS A 119 -0.37 -5.94 -0.87
C HIS A 119 1.12 -6.25 -1.01
N ARG A 120 1.60 -7.21 -0.25
CA ARG A 120 2.90 -7.84 -0.52
C ARG A 120 2.77 -8.72 -1.77
N SER A 121 3.79 -8.71 -2.64
CA SER A 121 3.79 -9.50 -3.89
C SER A 121 3.57 -11.01 -3.67
N VAL A 122 3.98 -11.52 -2.50
CA VAL A 122 3.82 -12.94 -2.10
C VAL A 122 2.47 -13.26 -1.47
N CYS A 123 1.55 -12.29 -1.35
CA CYS A 123 0.25 -12.51 -0.73
C CYS A 123 -0.63 -13.47 -1.54
N ARG A 124 -1.24 -14.46 -0.88
CA ARG A 124 -2.12 -15.44 -1.53
C ARG A 124 -3.34 -14.80 -2.20
N ASN A 125 -3.86 -13.72 -1.61
CA ASN A 125 -5.04 -13.03 -2.13
C ASN A 125 -4.77 -12.35 -3.49
N ILE A 126 -3.52 -11.94 -3.77
CA ILE A 126 -3.15 -11.41 -5.10
C ILE A 126 -3.29 -12.47 -6.19
N LYS A 127 -2.93 -13.73 -5.88
CA LYS A 127 -3.03 -14.82 -6.87
C LYS A 127 -4.47 -15.12 -7.27
N LYS A 128 -5.40 -14.95 -6.33
CA LYS A 128 -6.83 -15.21 -6.52
C LYS A 128 -7.60 -14.01 -7.08
N SER A 129 -7.02 -12.81 -7.03
CA SER A 129 -7.69 -11.59 -7.47
C SER A 129 -7.71 -11.48 -8.99
N LYS A 130 -8.89 -11.18 -9.54
CA LYS A 130 -9.09 -10.80 -10.95
C LYS A 130 -8.86 -9.31 -11.18
N SER A 131 -8.68 -8.51 -10.12
CA SER A 131 -8.47 -7.06 -10.21
C SER A 131 -7.15 -6.73 -10.92
N LYS A 132 -7.13 -5.59 -11.59
CA LYS A 132 -5.91 -5.10 -12.27
C LYS A 132 -4.79 -4.90 -11.25
N LYS A 133 -3.63 -5.47 -11.56
CA LYS A 133 -2.43 -5.38 -10.73
C LYS A 133 -1.59 -4.21 -11.21
N LEU A 134 -1.17 -3.38 -10.28
CA LEU A 134 -0.28 -2.25 -10.52
C LEU A 134 1.06 -2.50 -9.85
N PHE A 135 2.14 -2.32 -10.60
CA PHE A 135 3.47 -2.33 -10.03
C PHE A 135 3.72 -0.99 -9.35
N ILE A 136 3.93 -1.04 -8.06
CA ILE A 136 4.17 0.11 -7.21
C ILE A 136 5.44 -0.12 -6.39
N GLU A 137 6.08 0.96 -6.00
CA GLU A 137 7.30 0.93 -5.21
C GLU A 137 7.19 1.86 -4.01
N TRP A 138 7.87 1.52 -2.92
CA TRP A 138 8.02 2.41 -1.79
C TRP A 138 8.80 3.66 -2.21
N SER A 139 8.44 4.79 -1.63
CA SER A 139 9.26 6.00 -1.74
C SER A 139 10.63 5.78 -1.07
N ASN A 140 11.64 6.53 -1.48
CA ASN A 140 12.96 6.45 -0.87
C ASN A 140 12.97 7.05 0.56
N GLU A 141 12.07 8.00 0.82
CA GLU A 141 11.95 8.72 2.10
C GLU A 141 10.65 8.32 2.80
N VAL A 142 10.53 7.03 3.13
CA VAL A 142 9.36 6.56 3.89
C VAL A 142 9.65 6.73 5.37
N SER A 143 8.87 7.56 6.03
CA SER A 143 8.86 7.73 7.49
C SER A 143 7.54 7.23 8.08
N GLY A 144 7.56 6.85 9.35
CA GLY A 144 6.38 6.38 10.09
C GLY A 144 6.48 4.93 10.53
N GLU A 145 5.44 4.48 11.20
CA GLU A 145 5.32 3.14 11.75
C GLU A 145 4.24 2.35 10.99
N TYR A 146 4.53 1.10 10.73
CA TYR A 146 3.71 0.24 9.90
C TYR A 146 3.35 -1.04 10.63
N GLN A 147 2.07 -1.38 10.64
CA GLN A 147 1.58 -2.56 11.31
C GLN A 147 1.98 -3.84 10.57
N THR A 148 2.53 -4.79 11.32
CA THR A 148 2.79 -6.14 10.83
C THR A 148 2.43 -7.17 11.89
N GLN A 149 2.42 -8.44 11.52
CA GLN A 149 2.16 -9.53 12.46
C GLN A 149 3.31 -10.52 12.49
N ILE A 150 3.69 -10.90 13.69
CA ILE A 150 4.63 -12.00 13.93
C ILE A 150 3.93 -13.07 14.76
N ARG A 151 4.26 -14.32 14.45
CA ARG A 151 3.86 -15.47 15.26
C ARG A 151 5.08 -16.01 15.98
N VAL A 152 4.95 -16.15 17.29
CA VAL A 152 5.98 -16.65 18.18
C VAL A 152 5.52 -17.99 18.76
N TYR A 153 6.29 -19.03 18.55
CA TYR A 153 6.08 -20.34 19.15
C TYR A 153 7.04 -20.52 20.32
N SER A 154 6.51 -20.91 21.46
CA SER A 154 7.30 -21.09 22.67
C SER A 154 6.86 -22.29 23.46
N GLU A 155 7.68 -22.74 24.39
CA GLU A 155 7.24 -23.63 25.45
C GLU A 155 6.28 -22.92 26.41
N LYS A 156 5.34 -23.66 26.99
CA LYS A 156 4.42 -23.12 28.01
C LYS A 156 5.15 -22.92 29.33
N GLN A 157 5.77 -21.77 29.49
CA GLN A 157 6.46 -21.39 30.72
C GLN A 157 5.95 -20.03 31.24
N ARG A 158 6.04 -19.84 32.56
CA ARG A 158 5.70 -18.56 33.18
C ARG A 158 6.64 -17.46 32.70
N GLY A 159 6.11 -16.28 32.44
CA GLY A 159 6.91 -15.10 32.07
C GLY A 159 7.32 -15.00 30.58
N VAL A 160 7.04 -16.02 29.75
CA VAL A 160 7.41 -15.98 28.32
C VAL A 160 6.82 -14.77 27.62
N LEU A 161 5.52 -14.50 27.83
CA LEU A 161 4.87 -13.34 27.22
C LEU A 161 5.52 -12.03 27.66
N ALA A 162 5.86 -11.89 28.96
CA ALA A 162 6.55 -10.72 29.49
C ALA A 162 7.94 -10.53 28.87
N ASN A 163 8.70 -11.62 28.72
CA ASN A 163 10.02 -11.58 28.08
C ASN A 163 9.94 -11.16 26.60
N VAL A 164 8.97 -11.71 25.86
CA VAL A 164 8.74 -11.33 24.45
C VAL A 164 8.34 -9.85 24.34
N ALA A 165 7.39 -9.40 25.16
CA ALA A 165 6.96 -8.01 25.21
C ALA A 165 8.11 -7.06 25.59
N GLY A 166 8.95 -7.44 26.54
CA GLY A 166 10.13 -6.69 26.92
C GLY A 166 11.15 -6.54 25.78
N VAL A 167 11.35 -7.57 24.95
CA VAL A 167 12.23 -7.46 23.76
C VAL A 167 11.60 -6.54 22.72
N ILE A 168 10.30 -6.66 22.45
CA ILE A 168 9.58 -5.81 21.50
C ILE A 168 9.70 -4.33 21.91
N SER A 169 9.47 -4.03 23.19
CA SER A 169 9.58 -2.67 23.72
C SER A 169 10.99 -2.12 23.65
N ARG A 170 12.04 -2.90 24.00
CA ARG A 170 13.44 -2.47 23.94
C ARG A 170 13.88 -2.08 22.52
N LEU A 171 13.29 -2.69 21.50
CA LEU A 171 13.55 -2.36 20.10
C LEU A 171 12.61 -1.25 19.58
N SER A 172 11.96 -0.52 20.47
CA SER A 172 11.08 0.60 20.10
C SER A 172 9.98 0.19 19.12
N CYS A 173 9.42 -1.01 19.30
CA CYS A 173 8.24 -1.48 18.61
C CYS A 173 7.03 -1.34 19.54
N ASN A 174 5.92 -0.81 19.04
CA ASN A 174 4.65 -0.80 19.74
C ASN A 174 3.91 -2.13 19.54
N ILE A 175 3.18 -2.58 20.57
CA ILE A 175 2.32 -3.76 20.51
C ILE A 175 0.87 -3.30 20.46
N GLU A 176 0.24 -3.45 19.30
CA GLU A 176 -1.17 -3.10 19.10
C GLU A 176 -2.13 -4.18 19.63
N ASN A 177 -1.77 -5.44 19.45
CA ASN A 177 -2.63 -6.55 19.83
C ASN A 177 -1.80 -7.82 20.02
N VAL A 178 -2.27 -8.67 20.94
CA VAL A 178 -1.73 -10.01 21.17
C VAL A 178 -2.88 -11.00 21.16
N LYS A 179 -2.77 -12.03 20.34
CA LYS A 179 -3.68 -13.17 20.33
C LYS A 179 -2.93 -14.41 20.78
N PHE A 180 -3.54 -15.15 21.67
CA PHE A 180 -3.04 -16.43 22.12
C PHE A 180 -3.77 -17.53 21.37
N ASP A 181 -3.03 -18.39 20.68
CA ASP A 181 -3.55 -19.59 20.05
C ASP A 181 -3.04 -20.79 20.85
N GLU A 182 -3.94 -21.58 21.38
CA GLU A 182 -3.55 -22.85 21.99
C GLU A 182 -3.04 -23.82 20.92
N VAL A 183 -1.78 -24.18 21.04
CA VAL A 183 -1.19 -25.28 20.29
C VAL A 183 -1.14 -26.49 21.20
N GLN A 184 -1.16 -27.70 20.62
CA GLN A 184 -1.07 -28.93 21.41
C GLN A 184 0.09 -28.90 22.42
N ASN A 185 -0.22 -29.23 23.69
CA ASN A 185 0.76 -29.28 24.76
C ASN A 185 2.05 -30.01 24.32
N PRO A 186 3.26 -29.52 24.60
CA PRO A 186 3.65 -28.49 25.57
C PRO A 186 3.86 -27.06 25.01
N TYR A 187 3.45 -26.77 23.81
CA TYR A 187 3.75 -25.52 23.14
C TYR A 187 2.62 -24.49 23.20
N ALA A 188 2.97 -23.22 23.12
CA ALA A 188 2.08 -22.09 23.00
C ALA A 188 2.43 -21.27 21.76
N SER A 189 1.45 -20.63 21.17
CA SER A 189 1.63 -19.72 20.04
C SER A 189 1.01 -18.36 20.34
N PHE A 190 1.79 -17.32 20.17
CA PHE A 190 1.34 -15.93 20.30
C PHE A 190 1.40 -15.25 18.94
N VAL A 191 0.34 -14.55 18.58
CA VAL A 191 0.32 -13.69 17.40
C VAL A 191 0.32 -12.25 17.85
N PHE A 192 1.44 -11.57 17.69
CA PHE A 192 1.59 -10.16 18.00
C PHE A 192 1.30 -9.33 16.75
N THR A 193 0.43 -8.35 16.87
CA THR A 193 0.33 -7.24 15.92
C THR A 193 1.20 -6.12 16.46
N ILE A 194 2.23 -5.75 15.73
CA ILE A 194 3.25 -4.79 16.14
C ILE A 194 3.44 -3.70 15.09
N GLU A 195 3.96 -2.57 15.51
CA GLU A 195 4.37 -1.49 14.65
C GLU A 195 5.88 -1.49 14.46
N VAL A 196 6.32 -1.39 13.21
CA VAL A 196 7.74 -1.36 12.84
C VAL A 196 7.98 -0.32 11.77
N ARG A 197 9.17 0.24 11.73
CA ARG A 197 9.55 1.28 10.75
C ARG A 197 9.75 0.70 9.35
N ASN A 198 10.36 -0.47 9.25
CA ASN A 198 10.67 -1.10 7.95
C ASN A 198 11.05 -2.59 8.13
N ARG A 199 11.38 -3.24 7.02
CA ARG A 199 11.76 -4.66 6.99
C ARG A 199 13.04 -4.97 7.77
N LYS A 200 14.02 -4.05 7.80
CA LYS A 200 15.25 -4.23 8.58
C LYS A 200 14.95 -4.23 10.08
N HIS A 201 14.16 -3.26 10.54
CA HIS A 201 13.73 -3.18 11.94
C HIS A 201 12.97 -4.45 12.39
N LEU A 202 12.08 -4.98 11.53
CA LEU A 202 11.41 -6.26 11.79
C LEU A 202 12.39 -7.44 11.85
N ALA A 203 13.40 -7.46 10.97
CA ALA A 203 14.39 -8.54 10.95
C ALA A 203 15.25 -8.53 12.23
N ASP A 204 15.65 -7.36 12.71
CA ASP A 204 16.40 -7.18 13.95
C ASP A 204 15.55 -7.66 15.15
N LEU A 205 14.26 -7.30 15.20
CA LEU A 205 13.34 -7.80 16.22
C LEU A 205 13.22 -9.32 16.21
N ILE A 206 13.02 -9.93 15.04
CA ILE A 206 12.91 -11.39 14.93
C ILE A 206 14.22 -12.07 15.38
N LYS A 207 15.37 -11.48 15.07
CA LYS A 207 16.69 -11.98 15.49
C LYS A 207 16.82 -11.96 17.02
N GLU A 208 16.44 -10.86 17.67
CA GLU A 208 16.53 -10.76 19.13
C GLU A 208 15.53 -11.70 19.84
N LEU A 209 14.30 -11.83 19.32
CA LEU A 209 13.32 -12.77 19.88
C LEU A 209 13.81 -14.23 19.80
N LYS A 210 14.53 -14.61 18.73
CA LYS A 210 15.09 -15.96 18.57
C LYS A 210 16.20 -16.30 19.55
N LYS A 211 16.80 -15.30 20.22
CA LYS A 211 17.83 -15.51 21.27
C LYS A 211 17.24 -15.94 22.61
N LEU A 212 15.93 -15.74 22.81
CA LEU A 212 15.27 -16.14 24.04
C LEU A 212 15.22 -17.68 24.14
N LYS A 213 15.66 -18.24 25.27
CA LYS A 213 15.81 -19.68 25.48
C LYS A 213 14.52 -20.49 25.26
N ASN A 214 13.37 -19.87 25.56
CA ASN A 214 12.07 -20.55 25.53
C ASN A 214 11.30 -20.32 24.24
N ILE A 215 11.94 -19.73 23.21
CA ILE A 215 11.34 -19.47 21.90
C ILE A 215 11.85 -20.50 20.90
N ASN A 216 10.94 -21.29 20.38
CA ASN A 216 11.26 -22.33 19.40
C ASN A 216 11.27 -21.78 17.97
N LYS A 217 10.34 -20.87 17.65
CA LYS A 217 10.19 -20.32 16.30
C LYS A 217 9.55 -18.95 16.33
N VAL A 218 10.09 -18.04 15.53
CA VAL A 218 9.49 -16.74 15.25
C VAL A 218 9.38 -16.56 13.75
N MET A 219 8.20 -16.20 13.28
CA MET A 219 7.95 -15.97 11.85
C MET A 219 6.97 -14.83 11.64
N ARG A 220 7.17 -14.08 10.57
CA ARG A 220 6.17 -13.13 10.11
C ARG A 220 4.98 -13.87 9.51
N THR A 221 3.76 -13.52 9.88
CA THR A 221 2.56 -14.13 9.29
C THR A 221 2.44 -13.73 7.82
N VAL A 222 2.09 -14.70 7.00
CA VAL A 222 1.74 -14.49 5.59
C VAL A 222 0.22 -14.65 5.51
N GLY A 223 -0.47 -13.63 5.00
CA GLY A 223 -1.91 -13.66 4.79
C GLY A 223 -2.35 -14.66 3.72
#